data_1eb4e50ff6f25da6201938945d5ad8de
#
_entry.id   1eb4e50ff6f25da6201938945d5ad8de
#
_cell.length_a   1.000
_cell.length_b   1.000
_cell.length_c   1.000
_cell.angle_alpha   90.00
_cell.angle_beta   90.00
_cell.angle_gamma   90.00
#
_symmetry.space_group_name_H-M   'P 1'
#
loop_
_entity.id
_entity.type
_entity.pdbx_description
1 polymer ?
#
loop_
_entity_poly.entity_id
_entity_poly.type
_entity_poly.pdbx_seq_one_letter_code
_entity_poly.pdbx_strand_id
1 'polypeptide(L)'
;VHHVVLDRWSRGASAVHRRDARAKTIAVLVFLIALATAQRSFPALSACYFVLLAAVIVAAGLPLAAALGRATVVLPFTAIFAVISLAAGEPMRAAALVAKSYLSALAVLILVSTTPLPELLRGLERMGVPRYLLMVVQFLYRYLFVISEEAQHMRTATLAKSGSIGRVLFNRSKFGAAAGALGVLFARSYGHAEGIHQAMLARGFQGTFRTLAARPFGMADAAFVGSALAVLVGARAVVEAWI
;
A
#
# COMPACT_ATOMS: atom_id res chain seq x y z
N VAL A 1 -11.15 -8.57 6.20
CA VAL A 1 -12.10 -7.45 6.28
C VAL A 1 -11.42 -6.10 6.03
N HIS A 2 -10.15 -5.88 6.45
CA HIS A 2 -9.44 -4.61 6.23
C HIS A 2 -9.10 -4.31 4.76
N HIS A 3 -8.88 -5.32 3.94
CA HIS A 3 -8.58 -5.16 2.50
C HIS A 3 -9.75 -4.57 1.70
N VAL A 4 -10.98 -4.90 2.06
CA VAL A 4 -12.19 -4.38 1.40
C VAL A 4 -12.34 -2.86 1.59
N VAL A 5 -11.84 -2.30 2.70
CA VAL A 5 -11.98 -0.87 2.99
C VAL A 5 -11.01 -0.03 2.17
N LEU A 6 -9.76 -0.49 1.96
CA LEU A 6 -8.79 0.21 1.11
C LEU A 6 -9.21 0.16 -0.36
N ASP A 7 -9.71 -0.99 -0.83
CA ASP A 7 -10.24 -1.13 -2.19
C ASP A 7 -11.47 -0.23 -2.41
N ARG A 8 -12.31 -0.05 -1.39
CA ARG A 8 -13.45 0.88 -1.44
C ARG A 8 -13.01 2.35 -1.59
N TRP A 9 -11.92 2.75 -0.93
CA TRP A 9 -11.41 4.12 -1.04
C TRP A 9 -10.74 4.38 -2.38
N SER A 10 -10.07 3.39 -2.95
CA SER A 10 -9.36 3.52 -4.24
C SER A 10 -10.29 3.74 -5.43
N ARG A 11 -11.60 3.46 -5.28
CA ARG A 11 -12.64 3.65 -6.31
C ARG A 11 -13.35 5.01 -6.23
N GLY A 12 -12.77 5.97 -5.53
CA GLY A 12 -13.30 7.32 -5.45
C GLY A 12 -13.28 8.05 -6.80
N ALA A 13 -14.08 9.14 -6.91
CA ALA A 13 -14.24 9.92 -8.14
C ALA A 13 -13.58 11.32 -8.09
N SER A 14 -12.72 11.61 -7.09
CA SER A 14 -12.09 12.92 -6.95
C SER A 14 -11.09 13.23 -8.06
N ALA A 15 -10.68 14.51 -8.16
CA ALA A 15 -9.67 14.94 -9.12
C ALA A 15 -8.35 14.17 -8.99
N VAL A 16 -7.97 13.77 -7.78
CA VAL A 16 -6.78 12.96 -7.51
C VAL A 16 -6.97 11.52 -8.02
N HIS A 17 -8.15 10.91 -7.81
CA HIS A 17 -8.44 9.56 -8.28
C HIS A 17 -8.35 9.44 -9.80
N ARG A 18 -8.77 10.47 -10.53
CA ARG A 18 -8.78 10.49 -11.99
C ARG A 18 -7.40 10.66 -12.65
N ARG A 19 -6.31 10.87 -11.88
CA ARG A 19 -4.95 10.99 -12.45
C ARG A 19 -4.34 9.62 -12.73
N ASP A 20 -3.42 9.59 -13.70
CA ASP A 20 -2.69 8.36 -14.07
C ASP A 20 -1.89 7.82 -12.88
N ALA A 21 -1.88 6.50 -12.70
CA ALA A 21 -1.15 5.83 -11.62
C ALA A 21 0.35 6.14 -11.65
N ARG A 22 0.93 6.31 -12.85
CA ARG A 22 2.35 6.71 -13.02
C ARG A 22 2.64 8.06 -12.41
N ALA A 23 1.80 9.05 -12.71
CA ALA A 23 1.96 10.41 -12.19
C ALA A 23 1.92 10.44 -10.67
N LYS A 24 0.99 9.71 -10.05
CA LYS A 24 0.89 9.58 -8.60
C LYS A 24 2.09 8.87 -7.99
N THR A 25 2.53 7.77 -8.61
CA THR A 25 3.71 7.01 -8.15
C THR A 25 4.97 7.87 -8.22
N ILE A 26 5.19 8.60 -9.31
CA ILE A 26 6.32 9.53 -9.46
C ILE A 26 6.24 10.63 -8.41
N ALA A 27 5.08 11.24 -8.20
CA ALA A 27 4.91 12.30 -7.21
C ALA A 27 5.23 11.82 -5.79
N VAL A 28 4.76 10.61 -5.42
CA VAL A 28 5.09 10.02 -4.11
C VAL A 28 6.57 9.67 -4.00
N LEU A 29 7.19 9.11 -5.03
CA LEU A 29 8.63 8.81 -5.02
C LEU A 29 9.46 10.08 -4.83
N VAL A 30 9.14 11.14 -5.57
CA VAL A 30 9.81 12.45 -5.42
C VAL A 30 9.62 13.02 -4.02
N PHE A 31 8.40 12.91 -3.46
CA PHE A 31 8.13 13.32 -2.09
C PHE A 31 9.00 12.53 -1.09
N LEU A 32 9.10 11.21 -1.24
CA LEU A 32 9.92 10.37 -0.36
C LEU A 32 11.41 10.74 -0.45
N ILE A 33 11.92 11.03 -1.65
CA ILE A 33 13.30 11.48 -1.85
C ILE A 33 13.51 12.86 -1.19
N ALA A 34 12.59 13.80 -1.39
CA ALA A 34 12.66 15.12 -0.76
C ALA A 34 12.66 15.03 0.77
N LEU A 35 11.80 14.15 1.32
CA LEU A 35 11.71 13.91 2.76
C LEU A 35 12.98 13.22 3.31
N ALA A 36 13.56 12.28 2.58
CA ALA A 36 14.80 11.59 2.97
C ALA A 36 15.99 12.55 3.06
N THR A 37 16.10 13.46 2.08
CA THR A 37 17.20 14.43 1.98
C THR A 37 17.06 15.64 2.91
N ALA A 38 15.95 15.84 3.58
CA ALA A 38 15.73 16.92 4.54
C ALA A 38 16.54 16.67 5.83
N GLN A 39 17.51 17.53 6.14
CA GLN A 39 18.38 17.38 7.33
C GLN A 39 18.36 18.58 8.28
N ARG A 40 18.68 19.79 7.81
CA ARG A 40 18.91 20.95 8.67
C ARG A 40 17.66 21.69 9.14
N SER A 41 16.64 21.79 8.31
CA SER A 41 15.40 22.55 8.57
C SER A 41 14.20 21.63 8.87
N PHE A 42 14.47 20.48 9.45
CA PHE A 42 13.52 19.39 9.57
C PHE A 42 12.20 19.73 10.29
N PRO A 43 12.16 20.47 11.42
CA PRO A 43 10.89 20.73 12.12
C PRO A 43 9.90 21.55 11.27
N ALA A 44 10.38 22.64 10.65
CA ALA A 44 9.56 23.50 9.81
C ALA A 44 9.12 22.79 8.51
N LEU A 45 10.05 22.05 7.87
CA LEU A 45 9.78 21.26 6.68
C LEU A 45 8.77 20.12 6.96
N SER A 46 8.88 19.44 8.10
CA SER A 46 7.95 18.37 8.45
C SER A 46 6.53 18.90 8.66
N ALA A 47 6.37 20.07 9.27
CA ALA A 47 5.08 20.72 9.41
C ALA A 47 4.48 21.10 8.04
N CYS A 48 5.29 21.69 7.15
CA CYS A 48 4.87 22.05 5.81
C CYS A 48 4.44 20.79 5.00
N TYR A 49 5.22 19.73 5.04
CA TYR A 49 4.88 18.48 4.36
C TYR A 49 3.65 17.79 4.94
N PHE A 50 3.45 17.89 6.27
CA PHE A 50 2.23 17.39 6.90
C PHE A 50 0.99 18.14 6.40
N VAL A 51 1.04 19.48 6.36
CA VAL A 51 -0.06 20.31 5.84
C VAL A 51 -0.33 20.00 4.36
N LEU A 52 0.70 19.82 3.56
CA LEU A 52 0.58 19.44 2.15
C LEU A 52 -0.11 18.09 1.98
N LEU A 53 0.30 17.05 2.72
CA LEU A 53 -0.35 15.74 2.66
C LEU A 53 -1.79 15.79 3.18
N ALA A 54 -2.06 16.57 4.24
CA ALA A 54 -3.41 16.77 4.74
C ALA A 54 -4.31 17.45 3.67
N ALA A 55 -3.80 18.45 2.96
CA ALA A 55 -4.51 19.09 1.85
C ALA A 55 -4.80 18.08 0.71
N VAL A 56 -3.85 17.21 0.38
CA VAL A 56 -4.05 16.15 -0.63
C VAL A 56 -5.12 15.14 -0.17
N ILE A 57 -5.16 14.77 1.12
CA ILE A 57 -6.18 13.87 1.68
C ILE A 57 -7.57 14.49 1.54
N VAL A 58 -7.71 15.78 1.87
CA VAL A 58 -8.97 16.53 1.72
C VAL A 58 -9.37 16.62 0.24
N ALA A 59 -8.45 16.98 -0.65
CA ALA A 59 -8.68 17.03 -2.08
C ALA A 59 -9.07 15.68 -2.69
N ALA A 60 -8.56 14.59 -2.11
CA ALA A 60 -8.93 13.23 -2.47
C ALA A 60 -10.32 12.82 -1.92
N GLY A 61 -10.91 13.59 -1.00
CA GLY A 61 -12.16 13.23 -0.34
C GLY A 61 -12.04 12.04 0.61
N LEU A 62 -10.85 11.79 1.13
CA LEU A 62 -10.61 10.72 2.10
C LEU A 62 -10.94 11.20 3.53
N PRO A 63 -11.45 10.33 4.41
CA PRO A 63 -11.71 10.71 5.79
C PRO A 63 -10.38 10.92 6.54
N LEU A 64 -10.08 12.19 6.87
CA LEU A 64 -8.81 12.59 7.50
C LEU A 64 -8.48 11.76 8.74
N ALA A 65 -9.43 11.63 9.68
CA ALA A 65 -9.21 10.89 10.92
C ALA A 65 -8.83 9.43 10.67
N ALA A 66 -9.48 8.78 9.70
CA ALA A 66 -9.18 7.39 9.38
C ALA A 66 -7.84 7.23 8.62
N ALA A 67 -7.46 8.19 7.79
CA ALA A 67 -6.18 8.18 7.09
C ALA A 67 -5.02 8.41 8.09
N LEU A 68 -5.13 9.42 8.94
CA LEU A 68 -4.15 9.71 9.98
C LEU A 68 -4.02 8.54 10.97
N GLY A 69 -5.16 7.99 11.44
CA GLY A 69 -5.15 6.84 12.35
C GLY A 69 -4.55 5.56 11.74
N ARG A 70 -4.66 5.35 10.42
CA ARG A 70 -3.99 4.21 9.78
C ARG A 70 -2.49 4.40 9.62
N ALA A 71 -2.03 5.62 9.39
CA ALA A 71 -0.61 5.92 9.31
C ALA A 71 0.11 5.67 10.65
N THR A 72 -0.59 5.73 11.79
CA THR A 72 0.01 5.46 13.11
C THR A 72 0.47 4.01 13.31
N VAL A 73 0.03 3.07 12.46
CA VAL A 73 0.48 1.67 12.53
C VAL A 73 2.01 1.54 12.39
N VAL A 74 2.67 2.50 11.77
CA VAL A 74 4.15 2.52 11.65
C VAL A 74 4.83 2.98 12.93
N LEU A 75 4.15 3.74 13.80
CA LEU A 75 4.74 4.37 14.99
C LEU A 75 5.33 3.37 16.00
N PRO A 76 4.69 2.22 16.35
CA PRO A 76 5.28 1.28 17.30
C PRO A 76 6.65 0.76 16.85
N PHE A 77 6.82 0.53 15.55
CA PHE A 77 8.10 0.08 15.00
C PHE A 77 9.16 1.19 15.06
N THR A 78 8.80 2.41 14.69
CA THR A 78 9.75 3.54 14.70
C THR A 78 10.03 4.05 16.11
N ALA A 79 9.12 3.83 17.07
CA ALA A 79 9.31 4.19 18.47
C ALA A 79 10.52 3.48 19.08
N ILE A 80 10.82 2.24 18.69
CA ILE A 80 12.00 1.50 19.18
C ILE A 80 13.28 2.26 18.81
N PHE A 81 13.41 2.69 17.55
CA PHE A 81 14.58 3.44 17.09
C PHE A 81 14.64 4.85 17.68
N ALA A 82 13.49 5.48 17.90
CA ALA A 82 13.39 6.77 18.54
C ALA A 82 13.87 6.71 20.00
N VAL A 83 13.51 5.67 20.76
CA VAL A 83 13.98 5.46 22.13
C VAL A 83 15.49 5.26 22.19
N ILE A 84 16.05 4.46 21.25
CA ILE A 84 17.50 4.25 21.15
C ILE A 84 18.22 5.58 20.88
N SER A 85 17.67 6.41 19.97
CA SER A 85 18.24 7.72 19.62
C SER A 85 18.15 8.72 20.81
N LEU A 86 17.05 8.68 21.57
CA LEU A 86 16.92 9.45 22.81
C LEU A 86 17.93 9.02 23.90
N ALA A 87 18.13 7.70 24.05
CA ALA A 87 19.13 7.18 24.99
C ALA A 87 20.56 7.56 24.59
N ALA A 88 20.82 7.75 23.29
CA ALA A 88 22.09 8.26 22.76
C ALA A 88 22.26 9.78 22.94
N GLY A 89 21.28 10.48 23.51
CA GLY A 89 21.33 11.94 23.72
C GLY A 89 21.00 12.78 22.48
N GLU A 90 20.34 12.19 21.47
CA GLU A 90 19.99 12.86 20.20
C GLU A 90 18.47 13.06 20.04
N PRO A 91 17.80 13.94 20.81
CA PRO A 91 16.34 14.08 20.80
C PRO A 91 15.81 14.58 19.45
N MET A 92 16.56 15.46 18.77
CA MET A 92 16.19 15.98 17.45
C MET A 92 16.17 14.88 16.39
N ARG A 93 17.11 13.94 16.46
CA ARG A 93 17.17 12.78 15.58
C ARG A 93 16.01 11.82 15.84
N ALA A 94 15.67 11.58 17.10
CA ALA A 94 14.52 10.77 17.47
C ALA A 94 13.21 11.35 16.92
N ALA A 95 12.97 12.65 17.09
CA ALA A 95 11.80 13.34 16.53
C ALA A 95 11.78 13.26 15.00
N ALA A 96 12.93 13.44 14.36
CA ALA A 96 13.06 13.34 12.90
C ALA A 96 12.72 11.93 12.38
N LEU A 97 13.17 10.88 13.06
CA LEU A 97 12.86 9.49 12.68
C LEU A 97 11.35 9.23 12.72
N VAL A 98 10.68 9.60 13.80
CA VAL A 98 9.23 9.42 13.96
C VAL A 98 8.46 10.20 12.91
N ALA A 99 8.78 11.47 12.71
CA ALA A 99 8.06 12.31 11.76
C ALA A 99 8.30 11.88 10.31
N LYS A 100 9.53 11.54 9.91
CA LYS A 100 9.83 11.02 8.57
C LYS A 100 9.08 9.72 8.29
N SER A 101 9.09 8.79 9.23
CA SER A 101 8.38 7.51 9.09
C SER A 101 6.88 7.71 8.97
N TYR A 102 6.30 8.59 9.78
CA TYR A 102 4.87 8.89 9.73
C TYR A 102 4.45 9.55 8.41
N LEU A 103 5.20 10.56 7.95
CA LEU A 103 4.93 11.24 6.69
C LEU A 103 5.11 10.31 5.49
N SER A 104 6.13 9.45 5.51
CA SER A 104 6.33 8.42 4.47
C SER A 104 5.15 7.45 4.41
N ALA A 105 4.71 6.94 5.56
CA ALA A 105 3.56 6.06 5.65
C ALA A 105 2.27 6.72 5.14
N LEU A 106 2.07 8.00 5.50
CA LEU A 106 0.92 8.77 5.06
C LEU A 106 0.93 8.99 3.54
N ALA A 107 2.06 9.31 2.95
CA ALA A 107 2.21 9.48 1.50
C ALA A 107 1.90 8.17 0.73
N VAL A 108 2.44 7.04 1.19
CA VAL A 108 2.17 5.72 0.59
C VAL A 108 0.70 5.34 0.78
N LEU A 109 0.13 5.63 1.94
CA LEU A 109 -1.29 5.36 2.22
C LEU A 109 -2.20 6.15 1.27
N ILE A 110 -1.89 7.42 0.98
CA ILE A 110 -2.62 8.24 -0.01
C ILE A 110 -2.54 7.58 -1.39
N LEU A 111 -1.37 7.12 -1.83
CA LEU A 111 -1.20 6.44 -3.11
C LEU A 111 -2.08 5.19 -3.22
N VAL A 112 -2.02 4.31 -2.22
CA VAL A 112 -2.79 3.05 -2.19
C VAL A 112 -4.30 3.31 -2.05
N SER A 113 -4.68 4.36 -1.32
CA SER A 113 -6.09 4.73 -1.13
C SER A 113 -6.71 5.46 -2.33
N THR A 114 -5.89 6.00 -3.25
CA THR A 114 -6.38 6.73 -4.43
C THR A 114 -6.15 5.98 -5.75
N THR A 115 -5.50 4.82 -5.70
CA THR A 115 -5.15 4.07 -6.91
C THR A 115 -5.43 2.59 -6.70
N PRO A 116 -6.36 1.99 -7.46
CA PRO A 116 -6.61 0.54 -7.41
C PRO A 116 -5.35 -0.23 -7.81
N LEU A 117 -5.08 -1.35 -7.12
CA LEU A 117 -3.88 -2.16 -7.37
C LEU A 117 -3.69 -2.54 -8.85
N PRO A 118 -4.72 -2.93 -9.62
CA PRO A 118 -4.54 -3.23 -11.04
C PRO A 118 -4.07 -2.04 -11.88
N GLU A 119 -4.43 -0.81 -11.51
CA GLU A 119 -3.96 0.41 -12.18
C GLU A 119 -2.52 0.74 -11.78
N LEU A 120 -2.18 0.56 -10.51
CA LEU A 120 -0.82 0.72 -10.01
C LEU A 120 0.14 -0.22 -10.73
N LEU A 121 -0.21 -1.51 -10.86
CA LEU A 121 0.61 -2.49 -11.56
C LEU A 121 0.81 -2.15 -13.03
N ARG A 122 -0.24 -1.68 -13.72
CA ARG A 122 -0.11 -1.18 -15.09
C ARG A 122 0.78 0.05 -15.19
N GLY A 123 0.71 0.94 -14.20
CA GLY A 123 1.61 2.09 -14.11
C GLY A 123 3.06 1.65 -14.02
N LEU A 124 3.36 0.69 -13.14
CA LEU A 124 4.69 0.12 -12.94
C LEU A 124 5.22 -0.62 -14.19
N GLU A 125 4.34 -1.34 -14.91
CA GLU A 125 4.71 -1.97 -16.18
C GLU A 125 5.25 -0.95 -17.19
N ARG A 126 4.57 0.18 -17.29
CA ARG A 126 4.97 1.26 -18.20
C ARG A 126 6.18 2.06 -17.72
N MET A 127 6.55 1.94 -16.46
CA MET A 127 7.79 2.49 -15.88
C MET A 127 8.98 1.54 -16.05
N GLY A 128 8.80 0.38 -16.70
CA GLY A 128 9.88 -0.57 -17.01
C GLY A 128 9.99 -1.77 -16.08
N VAL A 129 9.06 -1.96 -15.15
CA VAL A 129 9.03 -3.16 -14.30
C VAL A 129 8.71 -4.40 -15.17
N PRO A 130 9.45 -5.51 -15.03
CA PRO A 130 9.25 -6.71 -15.83
C PRO A 130 7.82 -7.24 -15.75
N ARG A 131 7.19 -7.50 -16.89
CA ARG A 131 5.81 -7.99 -17.00
C ARG A 131 5.56 -9.27 -16.21
N TYR A 132 6.54 -10.15 -16.19
CA TYR A 132 6.46 -11.40 -15.44
C TYR A 132 6.16 -11.17 -13.95
N LEU A 133 6.89 -10.26 -13.29
CA LEU A 133 6.66 -9.95 -11.87
C LEU A 133 5.25 -9.38 -11.64
N LEU A 134 4.83 -8.49 -12.50
CA LEU A 134 3.51 -7.85 -12.38
C LEU A 134 2.38 -8.85 -12.60
N MET A 135 2.56 -9.80 -13.52
CA MET A 135 1.61 -10.87 -13.76
C MET A 135 1.46 -11.77 -12.52
N VAL A 136 2.56 -12.15 -11.87
CA VAL A 136 2.51 -12.91 -10.62
C VAL A 136 1.74 -12.15 -9.54
N VAL A 137 2.01 -10.85 -9.36
CA VAL A 137 1.30 -10.03 -8.37
C VAL A 137 -0.19 -9.89 -8.71
N GLN A 138 -0.55 -9.75 -10.00
CA GLN A 138 -1.96 -9.71 -10.41
C GLN A 138 -2.70 -11.01 -10.09
N PHE A 139 -2.08 -12.16 -10.35
CA PHE A 139 -2.64 -13.45 -9.96
C PHE A 139 -2.77 -13.58 -8.46
N LEU A 140 -1.72 -13.24 -7.72
CA LEU A 140 -1.74 -13.28 -6.26
C LEU A 140 -2.89 -12.43 -5.70
N TYR A 141 -3.06 -11.21 -6.19
CA TYR A 141 -4.14 -10.34 -5.77
C TYR A 141 -5.53 -10.92 -6.09
N ARG A 142 -5.71 -11.45 -7.29
CA ARG A 142 -6.99 -12.05 -7.71
C ARG A 142 -7.35 -13.26 -6.86
N TYR A 143 -6.39 -14.18 -6.65
CA TYR A 143 -6.66 -15.43 -5.93
C TYR A 143 -6.60 -15.30 -4.42
N LEU A 144 -6.05 -14.21 -3.89
CA LEU A 144 -6.09 -13.90 -2.46
C LEU A 144 -7.54 -13.92 -1.92
N PHE A 145 -8.48 -13.35 -2.65
CA PHE A 145 -9.89 -13.34 -2.26
C PHE A 145 -10.50 -14.75 -2.31
N VAL A 146 -10.22 -15.50 -3.36
CA VAL A 146 -10.71 -16.88 -3.50
C VAL A 146 -10.18 -17.78 -2.39
N ILE A 147 -8.87 -17.71 -2.11
CA ILE A 147 -8.24 -18.51 -1.04
C ILE A 147 -8.74 -18.06 0.34
N SER A 148 -8.95 -16.76 0.56
CA SER A 148 -9.47 -16.26 1.83
C SER A 148 -10.91 -16.69 2.09
N GLU A 149 -11.73 -16.79 1.05
CA GLU A 149 -13.10 -17.31 1.11
C GLU A 149 -13.08 -18.81 1.43
N GLU A 150 -12.27 -19.61 0.73
CA GLU A 150 -12.10 -21.03 1.01
C GLU A 150 -11.61 -21.27 2.46
N ALA A 151 -10.65 -20.48 2.92
CA ALA A 151 -10.19 -20.55 4.32
C ALA A 151 -11.29 -20.23 5.33
N GLN A 152 -12.18 -19.26 5.03
CA GLN A 152 -13.33 -18.96 5.86
C GLN A 152 -14.35 -20.11 5.88
N HIS A 153 -14.64 -20.72 4.73
CA HIS A 153 -15.49 -21.89 4.65
C HIS A 153 -14.95 -23.06 5.49
N MET A 154 -13.64 -23.34 5.37
CA MET A 154 -12.99 -24.35 6.20
C MET A 154 -13.06 -24.04 7.68
N ARG A 155 -12.84 -22.78 8.09
CA ARG A 155 -12.98 -22.33 9.47
C ARG A 155 -14.39 -22.53 9.99
N THR A 156 -15.42 -22.15 9.22
CA THR A 156 -16.83 -22.32 9.59
C THR A 156 -17.19 -23.80 9.73
N ALA A 157 -16.75 -24.65 8.81
CA ALA A 157 -16.94 -26.09 8.88
C ALA A 157 -16.27 -26.72 10.13
N THR A 158 -15.07 -26.26 10.47
CA THR A 158 -14.36 -26.72 11.68
C THR A 158 -15.09 -26.29 12.94
N LEU A 159 -15.63 -25.05 12.98
CA LEU A 159 -16.44 -24.57 14.10
C LEU A 159 -17.73 -25.39 14.28
N ALA A 160 -18.43 -25.68 13.19
CA ALA A 160 -19.65 -26.49 13.21
C ALA A 160 -19.39 -27.93 13.71
N LYS A 161 -18.22 -28.51 13.38
CA LYS A 161 -17.86 -29.87 13.79
C LYS A 161 -17.34 -29.97 15.22
N SER A 162 -16.66 -28.93 15.72
CA SER A 162 -16.00 -28.96 17.05
C SER A 162 -16.81 -28.32 18.19
N GLY A 163 -17.97 -27.73 17.91
CA GLY A 163 -18.89 -27.16 18.89
C GLY A 163 -18.37 -25.98 19.72
N SER A 164 -17.08 -25.73 19.77
CA SER A 164 -16.48 -24.61 20.48
C SER A 164 -15.00 -24.47 20.15
N ILE A 165 -14.60 -23.35 19.55
CA ILE A 165 -13.21 -22.92 19.64
C ILE A 165 -13.08 -22.15 20.97
N GLY A 166 -12.87 -22.88 22.06
CA GLY A 166 -12.49 -22.26 23.31
C GLY A 166 -11.20 -21.46 23.14
N ARG A 167 -11.09 -20.35 23.84
CA ARG A 167 -10.06 -19.30 23.81
C ARG A 167 -8.61 -19.74 24.10
N VAL A 168 -8.28 -21.01 24.14
CA VAL A 168 -6.94 -21.48 24.49
C VAL A 168 -6.12 -21.67 23.23
N LEU A 169 -5.33 -20.67 22.90
CA LEU A 169 -4.42 -20.61 21.73
C LEU A 169 -3.29 -21.65 21.74
N PHE A 170 -3.04 -22.34 22.83
CA PHE A 170 -1.88 -23.23 23.04
C PHE A 170 -2.24 -24.70 23.27
N ASN A 171 -3.29 -25.22 22.66
CA ASN A 171 -3.57 -26.65 22.75
C ASN A 171 -2.98 -27.38 21.52
N ARG A 172 -2.12 -28.37 21.75
CA ARG A 172 -1.42 -29.19 20.73
C ARG A 172 -2.39 -29.83 19.72
N SER A 173 -3.59 -30.21 20.18
CA SER A 173 -4.65 -30.73 19.30
C SER A 173 -5.17 -29.68 18.31
N LYS A 174 -5.32 -28.42 18.74
CA LYS A 174 -5.77 -27.33 17.86
C LYS A 174 -4.71 -26.91 16.86
N PHE A 175 -3.44 -26.94 17.26
CA PHE A 175 -2.32 -26.72 16.36
C PHE A 175 -2.28 -27.79 15.26
N GLY A 176 -2.46 -29.07 15.61
CA GLY A 176 -2.56 -30.16 14.64
C GLY A 176 -3.73 -30.00 13.67
N ALA A 177 -4.90 -29.60 14.17
CA ALA A 177 -6.07 -29.32 13.34
C ALA A 177 -5.84 -28.12 12.39
N ALA A 178 -5.20 -27.05 12.87
CA ALA A 178 -4.84 -25.89 12.05
C ALA A 178 -3.81 -26.26 10.98
N ALA A 179 -2.79 -27.03 11.34
CA ALA A 179 -1.78 -27.52 10.39
C ALA A 179 -2.42 -28.42 9.31
N GLY A 180 -3.33 -29.32 9.69
CA GLY A 180 -4.09 -30.16 8.75
C GLY A 180 -4.96 -29.32 7.81
N ALA A 181 -5.64 -28.29 8.32
CA ALA A 181 -6.44 -27.37 7.52
C ALA A 181 -5.57 -26.59 6.51
N LEU A 182 -4.39 -26.13 6.92
CA LEU A 182 -3.43 -25.48 6.03
C LEU A 182 -2.92 -26.43 4.94
N GLY A 183 -2.65 -27.70 5.27
CA GLY A 183 -2.25 -28.73 4.29
C GLY A 183 -3.33 -28.95 3.23
N VAL A 184 -4.59 -29.07 3.64
CA VAL A 184 -5.72 -29.23 2.71
C VAL A 184 -5.91 -27.96 1.86
N LEU A 185 -5.81 -26.77 2.47
CA LEU A 185 -5.92 -25.51 1.74
C LEU A 185 -4.83 -25.38 0.69
N PHE A 186 -3.59 -25.76 1.03
CA PHE A 186 -2.48 -25.77 0.11
C PHE A 186 -2.72 -26.75 -1.08
N ALA A 187 -3.13 -27.97 -0.80
CA ALA A 187 -3.42 -28.98 -1.83
C ALA A 187 -4.52 -28.52 -2.79
N ARG A 188 -5.59 -27.93 -2.26
CA ARG A 188 -6.68 -27.35 -3.06
C ARG A 188 -6.20 -26.16 -3.90
N SER A 189 -5.41 -25.27 -3.30
CA SER A 189 -4.85 -24.10 -4.00
C SER A 189 -3.93 -24.51 -5.14
N TYR A 190 -3.13 -25.57 -4.94
CA TYR A 190 -2.27 -26.13 -5.98
C TYR A 190 -3.10 -26.71 -7.14
N GLY A 191 -4.12 -27.53 -6.84
CA GLY A 191 -5.02 -28.07 -7.86
C GLY A 191 -5.76 -26.97 -8.65
N HIS A 192 -6.18 -25.90 -7.98
CA HIS A 192 -6.76 -24.73 -8.64
C HIS A 192 -5.76 -24.03 -9.56
N ALA A 193 -4.51 -23.84 -9.12
CA ALA A 193 -3.47 -23.19 -9.91
C ALA A 193 -3.18 -23.99 -11.20
N GLU A 194 -3.07 -25.32 -11.09
CA GLU A 194 -2.85 -26.22 -12.24
C GLU A 194 -4.03 -26.16 -13.23
N GLY A 195 -5.27 -26.28 -12.73
CA GLY A 195 -6.47 -26.20 -13.58
C GLY A 195 -6.60 -24.84 -14.28
N ILE A 196 -6.27 -23.73 -13.60
CA ILE A 196 -6.26 -22.39 -14.20
C ILE A 196 -5.19 -22.29 -15.29
N HIS A 197 -4.00 -22.82 -15.04
CA HIS A 197 -2.90 -22.81 -16.00
C HIS A 197 -3.28 -23.57 -17.27
N GLN A 198 -3.83 -24.76 -17.14
CA GLN A 198 -4.29 -25.54 -18.28
C GLN A 198 -5.43 -24.85 -19.04
N ALA A 199 -6.39 -24.27 -18.32
CA ALA A 199 -7.47 -23.51 -18.95
C ALA A 199 -6.97 -22.26 -19.71
N MET A 200 -5.91 -21.62 -19.23
CA MET A 200 -5.28 -20.49 -19.93
C MET A 200 -4.56 -20.98 -21.21
N LEU A 201 -3.82 -22.08 -21.14
CA LEU A 201 -3.17 -22.66 -22.31
C LEU A 201 -4.18 -23.05 -23.38
N ALA A 202 -5.30 -23.68 -22.99
CA ALA A 202 -6.39 -24.03 -23.90
C ALA A 202 -7.03 -22.80 -24.58
N ARG A 203 -6.95 -21.62 -23.95
CA ARG A 203 -7.42 -20.34 -24.52
C ARG A 203 -6.34 -19.57 -25.30
N GLY A 204 -5.20 -20.22 -25.59
CA GLY A 204 -4.10 -19.61 -26.36
C GLY A 204 -3.26 -18.61 -25.57
N PHE A 205 -3.13 -18.77 -24.26
CA PHE A 205 -2.27 -17.92 -23.44
C PHE A 205 -0.80 -18.04 -23.84
N GLN A 206 -0.19 -16.92 -24.18
CA GLN A 206 1.21 -16.82 -24.64
C GLN A 206 2.12 -16.10 -23.62
N GLY A 207 1.81 -16.19 -22.33
CA GLY A 207 2.63 -15.56 -21.28
C GLY A 207 2.39 -14.06 -21.08
N THR A 208 1.42 -13.45 -21.77
CA THR A 208 1.11 -12.02 -21.61
C THR A 208 -0.40 -11.76 -21.55
N PHE A 209 -0.82 -10.88 -20.65
CA PHE A 209 -2.20 -10.37 -20.64
C PHE A 209 -2.31 -9.10 -21.46
N ARG A 210 -3.19 -9.13 -22.46
CA ARG A 210 -3.57 -7.91 -23.18
C ARG A 210 -4.65 -7.17 -22.43
N THR A 211 -4.37 -5.96 -21.97
CA THR A 211 -5.36 -5.07 -21.34
C THR A 211 -6.05 -4.20 -22.37
N LEU A 212 -7.38 -4.24 -22.39
CA LEU A 212 -8.21 -3.54 -23.39
C LEU A 212 -8.22 -2.00 -23.26
N ALA A 213 -7.91 -1.44 -22.11
CA ALA A 213 -7.95 0.00 -21.87
C ALA A 213 -6.67 0.50 -21.20
N ALA A 214 -5.82 1.14 -21.98
CA ALA A 214 -4.68 1.86 -21.45
C ALA A 214 -4.94 3.36 -21.62
N ARG A 215 -5.21 4.07 -20.52
CA ARG A 215 -5.30 5.52 -20.56
C ARG A 215 -3.94 6.11 -20.95
N PRO A 216 -3.86 6.94 -21.99
CA PRO A 216 -2.61 7.60 -22.36
C PRO A 216 -2.22 8.60 -21.26
N PHE A 217 -0.92 8.78 -21.03
CA PHE A 217 -0.38 9.82 -20.17
C PHE A 217 -0.67 11.19 -20.83
N GLY A 218 -1.48 12.00 -20.18
CA GLY A 218 -1.92 13.28 -20.72
C GLY A 218 -1.12 14.48 -20.19
N MET A 219 -1.24 15.64 -20.84
CA MET A 219 -0.65 16.90 -20.34
C MET A 219 -1.12 17.24 -18.91
N ALA A 220 -2.34 16.88 -18.56
CA ALA A 220 -2.86 17.08 -17.22
C ALA A 220 -2.15 16.24 -16.13
N ASP A 221 -1.60 15.07 -16.50
CA ASP A 221 -0.82 14.22 -15.61
C ASP A 221 0.62 14.76 -15.47
N ALA A 222 1.18 15.28 -16.57
CA ALA A 222 2.46 15.99 -16.54
C ALA A 222 2.38 17.27 -15.69
N ALA A 223 1.31 18.05 -15.83
CA ALA A 223 1.06 19.24 -15.01
C ALA A 223 0.90 18.87 -13.51
N PHE A 224 0.26 17.74 -13.20
CA PHE A 224 0.13 17.25 -11.83
C PHE A 224 1.50 16.91 -11.22
N VAL A 225 2.37 16.21 -11.95
CA VAL A 225 3.73 15.91 -11.48
C VAL A 225 4.56 17.19 -11.36
N GLY A 226 4.47 18.10 -12.35
CA GLY A 226 5.15 19.40 -12.33
C GLY A 226 4.73 20.27 -11.16
N SER A 227 3.43 20.34 -10.85
CA SER A 227 2.93 21.09 -9.71
C SER A 227 3.37 20.48 -8.37
N ALA A 228 3.36 19.15 -8.26
CA ALA A 228 3.86 18.46 -7.07
C ALA A 228 5.36 18.75 -6.85
N LEU A 229 6.18 18.67 -7.91
CA LEU A 229 7.59 19.02 -7.87
C LEU A 229 7.81 20.49 -7.46
N ALA A 230 7.10 21.42 -8.09
CA ALA A 230 7.21 22.84 -7.82
C ALA A 230 6.86 23.19 -6.36
N VAL A 231 5.81 22.56 -5.82
CA VAL A 231 5.41 22.75 -4.41
C VAL A 231 6.47 22.17 -3.47
N LEU A 232 7.02 20.99 -3.75
CA LEU A 232 8.04 20.37 -2.90
C LEU A 232 9.36 21.14 -2.90
N VAL A 233 9.82 21.56 -4.08
CA VAL A 233 11.04 22.38 -4.22
C VAL A 233 10.83 23.78 -3.64
N GLY A 234 9.67 24.40 -3.89
CA GLY A 234 9.32 25.70 -3.33
C GLY A 234 9.24 25.67 -1.81
N ALA A 235 8.58 24.67 -1.22
CA ALA A 235 8.53 24.52 0.23
C ALA A 235 9.94 24.38 0.84
N ARG A 236 10.81 23.60 0.19
CA ARG A 236 12.20 23.45 0.63
C ARG A 236 12.98 24.75 0.53
N ALA A 237 12.89 25.44 -0.63
CA ALA A 237 13.60 26.70 -0.85
C ALA A 237 13.16 27.79 0.13
N VAL A 238 11.85 27.90 0.40
CA VAL A 238 11.31 28.87 1.38
C VAL A 238 11.84 28.57 2.78
N VAL A 239 11.81 27.32 3.22
CA VAL A 239 12.28 26.95 4.57
C VAL A 239 13.79 27.07 4.70
N GLU A 240 14.57 26.74 3.67
CA GLU A 240 16.03 26.92 3.67
C GLU A 240 16.45 28.40 3.59
N ALA A 241 15.64 29.28 3.01
CA ALA A 241 15.90 30.71 2.95
C ALA A 241 15.54 31.45 4.27
N TRP A 242 14.71 30.84 5.13
CA TRP A 242 14.29 31.43 6.42
C TRP A 242 15.13 30.98 7.63
N ILE A 243 16.04 30.04 7.44
CA ILE A 243 16.94 29.46 8.45
C ILE A 243 18.40 29.78 8.11
#